data_809dc8482e3ef45674f54ec8a3104d5d
#
_entry.id   809dc8482e3ef45674f54ec8a3104d5d
#
_cell.length_a   1.000
_cell.length_b   1.000
_cell.length_c   1.000
_cell.angle_alpha   90.00
_cell.angle_beta   90.00
_cell.angle_gamma   90.00
#
_symmetry.space_group_name_H-M   'P 1'
#
loop_
_entity.id
_entity.type
_entity.pdbx_description
1 polymer ?
#
loop_
_entity_poly.entity_id
_entity_poly.type
_entity_poly.pdbx_seq_one_letter_code
_entity_poly.pdbx_strand_id
1 'polypeptide(L)'
;RSSRRVMARKVPLGTRAEVTQVVEHRHTLAALDPKFPPVLATPWMIGRMEGACYRAQEPFCDVGETTVGTAIHVDHRAPTTIGQTVVAEAVLEKIDGRFFIYRVSARNGQHPIGSGTVHRAIVNVAKFMEKVRGT
;
A
#
# COMPACT_ATOMS: atom_id res chain seq x y z
N ARG A 1 7.74 23.84 7.29
CA ARG A 1 8.41 24.78 6.41
C ARG A 1 8.79 24.13 5.11
N SER A 2 9.13 24.96 4.14
CA SER A 2 9.43 24.45 2.80
C SER A 2 10.68 23.57 2.78
N SER A 3 11.70 23.88 3.59
CA SER A 3 12.91 23.05 3.61
C SER A 3 12.64 21.63 4.10
N ARG A 4 11.80 21.48 5.12
CA ARG A 4 11.41 20.15 5.59
C ARG A 4 10.64 19.38 4.53
N ARG A 5 9.75 20.06 3.82
CA ARG A 5 9.01 19.41 2.75
C ARG A 5 9.91 18.95 1.64
N VAL A 6 10.91 19.77 1.30
CA VAL A 6 11.89 19.40 0.28
C VAL A 6 12.63 18.14 0.70
N MET A 7 13.03 18.06 1.98
CA MET A 7 13.73 16.86 2.48
C MET A 7 12.84 15.63 2.42
N ALA A 8 11.58 15.75 2.86
CA ALA A 8 10.65 14.63 2.81
C ALA A 8 10.40 14.15 1.38
N ARG A 9 10.50 15.06 0.40
CA ARG A 9 10.29 14.71 -1.00
C ARG A 9 11.53 14.16 -1.68
N LYS A 10 12.66 14.11 -1.00
CA LYS A 10 13.88 13.54 -1.56
C LYS A 10 13.95 12.04 -1.30
N VAL A 11 12.86 11.36 -1.56
CA VAL A 11 12.84 9.91 -1.51
C VAL A 11 13.45 9.40 -2.80
N PRO A 12 14.50 8.56 -2.75
CA PRO A 12 15.12 8.08 -3.98
C PRO A 12 14.16 7.24 -4.80
N LEU A 13 14.13 7.46 -6.11
CA LEU A 13 13.42 6.53 -7.00
C LEU A 13 14.01 5.15 -6.83
N GLY A 14 13.16 4.14 -6.85
CA GLY A 14 13.59 2.78 -6.59
C GLY A 14 13.53 2.38 -5.12
N THR A 15 13.22 3.32 -4.22
CA THR A 15 12.98 2.99 -2.81
C THR A 15 11.89 1.93 -2.75
N ARG A 16 12.12 0.87 -1.98
CA ARG A 16 11.24 -0.29 -1.99
C ARG A 16 11.09 -0.91 -0.62
N ALA A 17 10.00 -1.63 -0.45
CA ALA A 17 9.76 -2.40 0.75
C ALA A 17 8.82 -3.55 0.43
N GLU A 18 8.81 -4.55 1.30
CA GLU A 18 7.91 -5.69 1.20
C GLU A 18 7.16 -5.85 2.50
N VAL A 19 5.95 -6.38 2.41
CA VAL A 19 5.20 -6.87 3.57
C VAL A 19 4.70 -8.27 3.24
N THR A 20 4.66 -9.12 4.27
CA THR A 20 4.30 -10.52 4.12
C THR A 20 3.05 -10.80 4.94
N GLN A 21 2.15 -11.58 4.37
CA GLN A 21 0.90 -11.93 5.04
C GLN A 21 0.61 -13.42 4.81
N VAL A 22 0.54 -14.17 5.90
CA VAL A 22 0.00 -15.53 5.83
C VAL A 22 -1.52 -15.39 5.76
N VAL A 23 -2.14 -16.03 4.78
CA VAL A 23 -3.58 -15.92 4.59
C VAL A 23 -4.29 -16.72 5.68
N GLU A 24 -5.14 -16.05 6.43
CA GLU A 24 -6.01 -16.66 7.45
C GLU A 24 -7.45 -16.55 7.01
N HIS A 25 -8.35 -17.26 7.67
CA HIS A 25 -9.77 -17.24 7.33
C HIS A 25 -10.31 -15.80 7.24
N ARG A 26 -9.93 -14.93 8.18
CA ARG A 26 -10.43 -13.55 8.21
C ARG A 26 -10.02 -12.72 6.99
N HIS A 27 -9.00 -13.15 6.25
CA HIS A 27 -8.55 -12.48 5.05
C HIS A 27 -9.27 -12.94 3.79
N THR A 28 -10.17 -13.92 3.92
CA THR A 28 -10.79 -14.56 2.75
C THR A 28 -12.21 -14.10 2.51
N LEU A 29 -12.69 -14.34 1.31
CA LEU A 29 -14.07 -14.06 0.95
C LEU A 29 -15.03 -14.84 1.83
N ALA A 30 -14.65 -16.05 2.23
CA ALA A 30 -15.51 -16.91 3.07
C ALA A 30 -15.79 -16.30 4.44
N ALA A 31 -14.97 -15.35 4.89
CA ALA A 31 -15.22 -14.63 6.14
C ALA A 31 -16.40 -13.68 6.02
N LEU A 32 -16.73 -13.24 4.78
CA LEU A 32 -17.88 -12.38 4.54
C LEU A 32 -19.16 -13.20 4.46
N ASP A 33 -19.09 -14.34 3.77
CA ASP A 33 -20.23 -15.23 3.58
C ASP A 33 -19.69 -16.64 3.30
N PRO A 34 -20.14 -17.67 4.06
CA PRO A 34 -19.62 -19.03 3.88
C PRO A 34 -19.83 -19.61 2.49
N LYS A 35 -20.69 -19.01 1.67
CA LYS A 35 -20.89 -19.45 0.29
C LYS A 35 -19.72 -19.09 -0.62
N PHE A 36 -18.90 -18.12 -0.21
CA PHE A 36 -17.77 -17.71 -1.03
C PHE A 36 -16.57 -18.63 -0.78
N PRO A 37 -15.70 -18.77 -1.78
CA PRO A 37 -14.52 -19.61 -1.59
C PRO A 37 -13.55 -18.99 -0.58
N PRO A 38 -12.78 -19.82 0.14
CA PRO A 38 -11.82 -19.33 1.14
C PRO A 38 -10.52 -18.86 0.48
N VAL A 39 -10.61 -17.84 -0.33
CA VAL A 39 -9.47 -17.25 -1.01
C VAL A 39 -9.32 -15.79 -0.60
N LEU A 40 -8.09 -15.28 -0.67
CA LEU A 40 -7.74 -13.92 -0.27
C LEU A 40 -8.66 -12.91 -0.95
N ALA A 41 -9.32 -12.09 -0.14
CA ALA A 41 -10.18 -11.04 -0.65
C ALA A 41 -9.34 -9.88 -1.20
N THR A 42 -9.76 -9.32 -2.32
CA THR A 42 -9.02 -8.25 -3.00
C THR A 42 -8.67 -7.07 -2.09
N PRO A 43 -9.57 -6.57 -1.22
CA PRO A 43 -9.19 -5.47 -0.33
C PRO A 43 -8.02 -5.79 0.57
N TRP A 44 -7.84 -7.03 0.98
CA TRP A 44 -6.70 -7.43 1.79
C TRP A 44 -5.41 -7.38 0.99
N MET A 45 -5.44 -7.83 -0.27
CA MET A 45 -4.28 -7.75 -1.14
C MET A 45 -3.86 -6.27 -1.33
N ILE A 46 -4.82 -5.42 -1.64
CA ILE A 46 -4.57 -3.99 -1.83
C ILE A 46 -4.02 -3.37 -0.55
N GLY A 47 -4.58 -3.74 0.60
CA GLY A 47 -4.09 -3.26 1.88
C GLY A 47 -2.63 -3.62 2.13
N ARG A 48 -2.20 -4.81 1.70
CA ARG A 48 -0.79 -5.20 1.84
C ARG A 48 0.09 -4.42 0.88
N MET A 49 -0.39 -4.16 -0.34
CA MET A 49 0.33 -3.32 -1.30
C MET A 49 0.49 -1.90 -0.76
N GLU A 50 -0.57 -1.32 -0.18
CA GLU A 50 -0.48 -0.01 0.44
C GLU A 50 0.46 -0.01 1.63
N GLY A 51 0.43 -1.07 2.43
CA GLY A 51 1.35 -1.24 3.55
C GLY A 51 2.80 -1.23 3.11
N ALA A 52 3.10 -1.85 1.97
CA ALA A 52 4.44 -1.83 1.41
C ALA A 52 4.86 -0.42 0.99
N CYS A 53 3.95 0.34 0.38
CA CYS A 53 4.21 1.73 0.02
C CYS A 53 4.51 2.56 1.27
N TYR A 54 3.68 2.41 2.28
CA TYR A 54 3.85 3.12 3.54
C TYR A 54 5.21 2.79 4.17
N ARG A 55 5.55 1.51 4.23
CA ARG A 55 6.81 1.06 4.81
C ARG A 55 8.01 1.64 4.05
N ALA A 56 7.92 1.69 2.74
CA ALA A 56 9.01 2.22 1.91
C ALA A 56 9.25 3.70 2.18
N GLN A 57 8.20 4.47 2.40
CA GLN A 57 8.32 5.92 2.51
C GLN A 57 8.45 6.43 3.94
N GLU A 58 7.98 5.67 4.90
CA GLU A 58 7.93 6.11 6.29
C GLU A 58 9.26 6.67 6.81
N PRO A 59 10.43 6.07 6.52
CA PRO A 59 11.70 6.63 6.99
C PRO A 59 12.01 8.04 6.46
N PHE A 60 11.33 8.47 5.41
CA PHE A 60 11.56 9.78 4.79
C PHE A 60 10.51 10.81 5.17
N CYS A 61 9.59 10.47 6.05
CA CYS A 61 8.59 11.41 6.56
C CYS A 61 9.13 12.12 7.78
N ASP A 62 8.84 13.42 7.89
CA ASP A 62 9.16 14.19 9.08
C ASP A 62 8.16 13.86 10.19
N VAL A 63 8.52 14.27 11.41
CA VAL A 63 7.60 14.14 12.54
C VAL A 63 6.30 14.86 12.21
N GLY A 64 5.18 14.19 12.43
CA GLY A 64 3.86 14.74 12.13
C GLY A 64 3.39 14.52 10.72
N GLU A 65 4.23 13.92 9.87
CA GLU A 65 3.86 13.58 8.49
C GLU A 65 3.60 12.09 8.34
N THR A 66 2.75 11.78 7.38
CA THR A 66 2.54 10.41 6.90
C THR A 66 2.09 10.46 5.46
N THR A 67 1.79 9.30 4.88
CA THR A 67 1.19 9.25 3.55
C THR A 67 -0.15 8.57 3.61
N VAL A 68 -1.04 8.99 2.71
CA VAL A 68 -2.36 8.38 2.53
C VAL A 68 -2.52 7.98 1.07
N GLY A 69 -3.31 6.94 0.83
CA GLY A 69 -3.59 6.48 -0.53
C GLY A 69 -4.55 7.43 -1.23
N THR A 70 -4.27 7.73 -2.49
CA THR A 70 -5.10 8.63 -3.28
C THR A 70 -5.63 8.00 -4.56
N ALA A 71 -4.98 6.96 -5.07
CA ALA A 71 -5.45 6.26 -6.26
C ALA A 71 -4.89 4.85 -6.28
N ILE A 72 -5.70 3.90 -6.71
CA ILE A 72 -5.34 2.49 -6.78
C ILE A 72 -5.71 1.98 -8.17
N HIS A 73 -4.71 1.45 -8.88
CA HIS A 73 -4.91 0.86 -10.20
C HIS A 73 -4.21 -0.50 -10.21
N VAL A 74 -4.89 -1.52 -9.70
CA VAL A 74 -4.31 -2.86 -9.60
C VAL A 74 -5.26 -3.89 -10.14
N ASP A 75 -4.72 -5.03 -10.54
CA ASP A 75 -5.53 -6.20 -10.84
C ASP A 75 -5.25 -7.30 -9.81
N HIS A 76 -6.14 -8.26 -9.74
CA HIS A 76 -6.03 -9.42 -8.86
C HIS A 76 -6.30 -10.64 -9.73
N ARG A 77 -5.23 -11.26 -10.21
CA ARG A 77 -5.31 -12.25 -11.28
C ARG A 77 -5.36 -13.70 -10.81
N ALA A 78 -4.87 -13.98 -9.61
CA ALA A 78 -4.78 -15.36 -9.15
C ALA A 78 -5.19 -15.46 -7.68
N PRO A 79 -5.88 -16.55 -7.30
CA PRO A 79 -6.32 -16.73 -5.91
C PRO A 79 -5.20 -17.25 -5.04
N THR A 80 -5.35 -17.02 -3.72
CA THR A 80 -4.45 -17.53 -2.70
C THR A 80 -5.33 -18.02 -1.55
N THR A 81 -5.05 -19.18 -1.01
CA THR A 81 -5.91 -19.76 0.03
C THR A 81 -5.23 -19.74 1.41
N ILE A 82 -6.00 -20.15 2.41
CA ILE A 82 -5.55 -20.17 3.81
C ILE A 82 -4.27 -20.98 3.96
N GLY A 83 -3.32 -20.42 4.72
CA GLY A 83 -2.02 -21.03 4.98
C GLY A 83 -0.95 -20.67 3.97
N GLN A 84 -1.33 -20.14 2.82
CA GLN A 84 -0.36 -19.66 1.84
C GLN A 84 0.12 -18.27 2.21
N THR A 85 1.29 -17.90 1.71
CA THR A 85 1.91 -16.62 2.06
C THR A 85 1.89 -15.68 0.87
N VAL A 86 1.44 -14.47 1.12
CA VAL A 86 1.44 -13.40 0.13
C VAL A 86 2.54 -12.41 0.48
N VAL A 87 3.40 -12.11 -0.48
CA VAL A 87 4.41 -11.08 -0.35
C VAL A 87 4.01 -9.92 -1.26
N ALA A 88 3.75 -8.77 -0.67
CA ALA A 88 3.44 -7.56 -1.41
C ALA A 88 4.67 -6.66 -1.43
N GLU A 89 4.99 -6.12 -2.59
CA GLU A 89 6.15 -5.26 -2.76
C GLU A 89 5.73 -3.94 -3.38
N ALA A 90 6.39 -2.86 -2.97
CA ALA A 90 6.22 -1.54 -3.57
C ALA A 90 7.57 -0.98 -3.94
N VAL A 91 7.66 -0.35 -5.11
CA VAL A 91 8.87 0.30 -5.60
C VAL A 91 8.48 1.70 -6.07
N LEU A 92 9.12 2.73 -5.51
CA LEU A 92 8.83 4.11 -5.89
C LEU A 92 9.29 4.35 -7.32
N GLU A 93 8.35 4.74 -8.17
CA GLU A 93 8.60 4.87 -9.59
C GLU A 93 8.63 6.33 -10.04
N LYS A 94 7.85 7.19 -9.38
CA LYS A 94 7.70 8.58 -9.82
C LYS A 94 7.28 9.46 -8.65
N ILE A 95 7.76 10.70 -8.67
CA ILE A 95 7.34 11.73 -7.71
C ILE A 95 6.77 12.89 -8.50
N ASP A 96 5.58 13.33 -8.11
CA ASP A 96 4.89 14.45 -8.75
C ASP A 96 4.37 15.37 -7.64
N GLY A 97 5.19 16.37 -7.27
CA GLY A 97 4.88 17.25 -6.15
C GLY A 97 4.81 16.46 -4.85
N ARG A 98 3.65 16.49 -4.19
CA ARG A 98 3.45 15.75 -2.95
C ARG A 98 2.95 14.33 -3.20
N PHE A 99 2.80 13.92 -4.46
CA PHE A 99 2.30 12.60 -4.82
C PHE A 99 3.45 11.68 -5.17
N PHE A 100 3.37 10.46 -4.66
CA PHE A 100 4.38 9.43 -4.86
C PHE A 100 3.69 8.23 -5.50
N ILE A 101 4.20 7.84 -6.66
CA ILE A 101 3.59 6.76 -7.45
C ILE A 101 4.45 5.53 -7.32
N TYR A 102 3.87 4.50 -6.73
CA TYR A 102 4.54 3.22 -6.49
C TYR A 102 4.04 2.17 -7.46
N ARG A 103 4.97 1.43 -8.03
CA ARG A 103 4.62 0.17 -8.68
C ARG A 103 4.49 -0.86 -7.59
N VAL A 104 3.38 -1.61 -7.61
CA VAL A 104 3.11 -2.61 -6.58
C VAL A 104 2.89 -3.96 -7.21
N SER A 105 3.21 -5.01 -6.46
CA SER A 105 2.97 -6.38 -6.86
C SER A 105 2.68 -7.23 -5.65
N ALA A 106 2.03 -8.36 -5.89
CA ALA A 106 1.81 -9.37 -4.85
C ALA A 106 2.06 -10.74 -5.47
N ARG A 107 2.67 -11.63 -4.71
CA ARG A 107 3.00 -12.97 -5.19
C ARG A 107 2.86 -13.99 -4.06
N ASN A 108 2.64 -15.25 -4.45
CA ASN A 108 2.70 -16.41 -3.58
C ASN A 108 3.87 -17.24 -4.10
N GLY A 109 5.03 -17.17 -3.40
CA GLY A 109 6.25 -17.74 -3.91
C GLY A 109 6.62 -17.10 -5.25
N GLN A 110 6.72 -17.92 -6.30
CA GLN A 110 7.01 -17.43 -7.65
C GLN A 110 5.75 -17.07 -8.44
N HIS A 111 4.56 -17.33 -7.88
CA HIS A 111 3.31 -17.13 -8.61
C HIS A 111 2.79 -15.70 -8.43
N PRO A 112 2.70 -14.90 -9.51
CA PRO A 112 2.12 -13.56 -9.40
C PRO A 112 0.63 -13.65 -9.05
N ILE A 113 0.21 -12.82 -8.10
CA ILE A 113 -1.19 -12.74 -7.68
C ILE A 113 -1.84 -11.51 -8.30
N GLY A 114 -1.14 -10.40 -8.32
CA GLY A 114 -1.64 -9.16 -8.86
C GLY A 114 -0.55 -8.11 -8.91
N SER A 115 -0.82 -7.01 -9.63
CA SER A 115 0.13 -5.91 -9.75
C SER A 115 -0.57 -4.64 -10.20
N GLY A 116 0.15 -3.54 -10.17
CA GLY A 116 -0.36 -2.27 -10.64
C GLY A 116 0.37 -1.09 -10.02
N THR A 117 -0.38 -0.01 -9.79
CA THR A 117 0.19 1.21 -9.20
C THR A 117 -0.67 1.70 -8.05
N VAL A 118 -0.02 2.31 -7.08
CA VAL A 118 -0.66 2.95 -5.93
C VAL A 118 -0.08 4.36 -5.82
N HIS A 119 -0.96 5.34 -5.75
CA HIS A 119 -0.57 6.73 -5.54
C HIS A 119 -0.73 7.06 -4.07
N ARG A 120 0.30 7.66 -3.47
CA ARG A 120 0.29 8.09 -2.08
C ARG A 120 0.57 9.58 -2.05
N ALA A 121 -0.07 10.28 -1.13
CA ALA A 121 0.20 11.70 -0.91
C ALA A 121 0.75 11.90 0.50
N ILE A 122 1.80 12.72 0.60
CA ILE A 122 2.32 13.07 1.92
C ILE A 122 1.42 14.14 2.54
N VAL A 123 1.09 13.98 3.80
CA VAL A 123 0.22 14.91 4.52
C VAL A 123 0.79 15.20 5.91
N ASN A 124 0.53 16.41 6.39
CA ASN A 124 0.72 16.73 7.81
C ASN A 124 -0.55 16.28 8.52
N VAL A 125 -0.41 15.35 9.46
CA VAL A 125 -1.58 14.69 10.06
C VAL A 125 -2.51 15.70 10.75
N ALA A 126 -1.95 16.65 11.51
CA ALA A 126 -2.77 17.62 12.24
C ALA A 126 -3.58 18.48 11.28
N LYS A 127 -2.94 18.99 10.23
CA LYS A 127 -3.62 19.83 9.23
C LYS A 127 -4.65 19.03 8.44
N PHE A 128 -4.30 17.79 8.13
CA PHE A 128 -5.20 16.90 7.40
C PHE A 128 -6.48 16.67 8.22
N MET A 129 -6.32 16.42 9.52
CA MET A 129 -7.47 16.18 10.39
C MET A 129 -8.32 17.43 10.61
N GLU A 130 -7.69 18.61 10.60
CA GLU A 130 -8.46 19.86 10.66
C GLU A 130 -9.41 19.97 9.48
N LYS A 131 -8.92 19.64 8.28
CA LYS A 131 -9.77 19.67 7.08
C LYS A 131 -10.89 18.63 7.17
N VAL A 132 -10.56 17.45 7.63
CA VAL A 132 -11.56 16.37 7.76
C VAL A 132 -12.66 16.80 8.72
N ARG A 133 -12.29 17.37 9.88
CA ARG A 133 -13.27 17.80 10.87
C ARG A 133 -14.08 19.00 10.41
N GLY A 134 -13.53 19.82 9.51
CA GLY A 134 -14.22 20.97 8.97
C GLY A 134 -15.28 20.61 7.91
N THR A 135 -15.28 19.38 7.45
CA THR A 135 -16.28 18.93 6.50
C THR A 135 -17.41 18.21 7.22
#